data_005e72118042a8aa765b93bcf74fa337
#
_entry.id   005e72118042a8aa765b93bcf74fa337
#
_cell.length_a   1.000
_cell.length_b   1.000
_cell.length_c   1.000
_cell.angle_alpha   90.00
_cell.angle_beta   90.00
_cell.angle_gamma   90.00
#
_symmetry.space_group_name_H-M   'P 1'
#
loop_
_entity.id
_entity.type
_entity.pdbx_description
1 polymer ?
#
loop_
_entity_poly.entity_id
_entity_poly.type
_entity_poly.pdbx_seq_one_letter_code
_entity_poly.pdbx_strand_id
1 'polypeptide(L)'
;MNPGGSNGSRLRPEPVSDSGRGDADQGTTGTGATALDARLLPAALGCWGVSVAGISLGWRAGMWVCVGLGMAAAGSGIVLARGRFRVPHRAGWWVVLAALLASAGFGVAASWQAYRVSAHPLGRLAAGSEVTAEMVAGDPKPLPARSFGGRQWMMRATVREFRYGATSVHGDAAVTVIMPERGWSDLVPGQHVTVRARLDRPWRRDLTVAVLRAQGPPSRVGPRPWWQSAAATVRENLSEAARRALPPDAAGVLPGLIDGDISRLPDHVREDFQAVDLTHLVAVSGTNVSIVLAGVLLATRALTLDPRWAAVLAGLALIGFVILARPSPSVLRAAVMGAIAVLAMVTGRRKQALPALCAAVLVLIAFSPHLAVDIGFTLSVLATAGLILLAPIWSQWLEQRGWPPLVAEAFGVAAAAFAVTTPIIAALTGHVSGVAIVANVLVEPVVAPITLLGVGAAALSCCWQPAAIWVLNLAEPPLWWLLFVAERGAALGISLPMPAGATGAALAGALIGCGVAVLARLGSRRHRTHAGPAPPPAPGDGPVNLSPATRRIVP
;
A
#
# COMPACT_ATOMS: atom_id res chain seq x y z
N MET A 1 -7.60 -83.98 42.08
CA MET A 1 -6.30 -84.65 42.31
C MET A 1 -5.23 -83.65 42.15
N ASN A 2 -4.61 -83.34 43.25
CA ASN A 2 -3.36 -82.60 43.45
C ASN A 2 -2.16 -83.44 42.91
N PRO A 3 -0.93 -83.06 42.86
CA PRO A 3 -0.32 -81.84 43.44
C PRO A 3 0.90 -81.23 42.59
N GLY A 4 1.33 -80.10 43.04
CA GLY A 4 2.73 -79.96 43.42
C GLY A 4 3.65 -79.16 42.48
N GLY A 5 4.34 -78.19 43.09
CA GLY A 5 5.61 -77.77 42.61
C GLY A 5 5.91 -76.29 42.81
N SER A 6 6.29 -75.90 44.00
CA SER A 6 6.95 -74.69 44.39
C SER A 6 8.26 -74.47 43.66
N ASN A 7 8.60 -73.27 43.16
CA ASN A 7 9.95 -72.82 43.29
C ASN A 7 9.98 -71.28 43.29
N GLY A 8 10.36 -70.76 44.42
CA GLY A 8 10.63 -69.34 44.61
C GLY A 8 12.00 -68.94 44.01
N SER A 9 12.01 -67.91 43.22
CA SER A 9 13.22 -67.18 42.90
C SER A 9 13.08 -65.75 43.35
N ARG A 10 13.89 -65.40 44.32
CA ARG A 10 14.05 -64.07 44.91
C ARG A 10 14.55 -63.14 43.84
N LEU A 11 13.73 -62.19 43.44
CA LEU A 11 14.18 -61.03 42.66
C LEU A 11 14.78 -59.99 43.62
N ARG A 12 16.02 -59.64 43.42
CA ARG A 12 16.72 -58.51 44.05
C ARG A 12 16.08 -57.23 43.58
N PRO A 13 15.92 -56.20 44.41
CA PRO A 13 15.56 -54.88 43.95
C PRO A 13 16.76 -54.20 43.26
N GLU A 14 16.58 -53.79 42.01
CA GLU A 14 17.49 -52.89 41.33
C GLU A 14 17.41 -51.49 41.94
N PRO A 15 18.51 -50.73 41.97
CA PRO A 15 18.55 -49.40 42.51
C PRO A 15 17.81 -48.43 41.56
N VAL A 16 16.83 -47.74 42.10
CA VAL A 16 16.12 -46.60 41.46
C VAL A 16 17.19 -45.52 41.17
N SER A 17 17.51 -45.34 39.90
CA SER A 17 18.28 -44.18 39.42
C SER A 17 17.37 -42.96 39.48
N ASP A 18 17.65 -42.12 40.47
CA ASP A 18 17.10 -40.76 40.61
C ASP A 18 17.69 -39.86 39.47
N SER A 19 16.95 -39.73 38.36
CA SER A 19 17.23 -38.79 37.28
C SER A 19 15.97 -37.93 36.98
N GLY A 20 15.42 -37.39 38.05
CA GLY A 20 14.37 -36.39 38.03
C GLY A 20 14.92 -34.99 38.19
N ARG A 21 15.88 -34.55 37.34
CA ARG A 21 16.07 -33.13 37.11
C ARG A 21 15.13 -32.70 36.02
N GLY A 22 14.00 -32.17 36.43
CA GLY A 22 13.13 -31.40 35.58
C GLY A 22 13.90 -30.20 35.02
N ASP A 23 14.20 -30.27 33.74
CA ASP A 23 14.45 -29.08 32.93
C ASP A 23 13.15 -28.29 32.92
N ALA A 24 13.05 -27.37 33.89
CA ALA A 24 12.15 -26.24 33.79
C ALA A 24 12.66 -25.45 32.57
N ASP A 25 12.13 -25.79 31.42
CA ASP A 25 12.19 -24.99 30.20
C ASP A 25 11.55 -23.65 30.55
N GLN A 26 12.40 -22.74 31.04
CA GLN A 26 12.09 -21.34 31.15
C GLN A 26 11.83 -20.87 29.72
N GLY A 27 10.56 -20.90 29.35
CA GLY A 27 10.05 -20.23 28.17
C GLY A 27 10.50 -18.76 28.24
N THR A 28 11.70 -18.50 27.77
CA THR A 28 12.10 -17.18 27.34
C THR A 28 11.14 -16.80 26.23
N THR A 29 10.10 -16.06 26.59
CA THR A 29 9.36 -15.20 25.67
C THR A 29 10.31 -14.13 25.16
N GLY A 30 11.34 -14.58 24.46
CA GLY A 30 12.12 -13.74 23.59
C GLY A 30 11.17 -13.26 22.49
N THR A 31 10.79 -11.99 22.53
CA THR A 31 10.30 -11.24 21.39
C THR A 31 11.37 -11.31 20.30
N GLY A 32 11.41 -12.46 19.61
CA GLY A 32 12.25 -12.65 18.44
C GLY A 32 11.75 -11.68 17.39
N ALA A 33 12.44 -10.57 17.23
CA ALA A 33 12.31 -9.71 16.07
C ALA A 33 12.37 -10.63 14.86
N THR A 34 11.21 -10.88 14.23
CA THR A 34 11.12 -11.72 13.02
C THR A 34 12.01 -11.04 11.99
N ALA A 35 13.14 -11.67 11.65
CA ALA A 35 14.07 -11.14 10.67
C ALA A 35 13.28 -10.82 9.38
N LEU A 36 13.29 -9.54 8.99
CA LEU A 36 12.62 -9.09 7.78
C LEU A 36 13.26 -9.77 6.57
N ASP A 37 12.48 -10.55 5.83
CA ASP A 37 12.96 -11.12 4.57
C ASP A 37 12.98 -10.04 3.49
N ALA A 38 14.17 -9.51 3.22
CA ALA A 38 14.41 -8.46 2.24
C ALA A 38 14.87 -8.99 0.87
N ARG A 39 14.79 -10.30 0.61
CA ARG A 39 15.34 -10.91 -0.64
C ARG A 39 14.70 -10.36 -1.91
N LEU A 40 13.42 -10.01 -1.88
CA LEU A 40 12.72 -9.42 -3.03
C LEU A 40 12.93 -7.90 -3.17
N LEU A 41 13.43 -7.23 -2.14
CA LEU A 41 13.57 -5.77 -2.13
C LEU A 41 14.48 -5.23 -3.23
N PRO A 42 15.69 -5.80 -3.49
CA PRO A 42 16.54 -5.34 -4.58
C PRO A 42 15.87 -5.48 -5.95
N ALA A 43 15.14 -6.59 -6.18
CA ALA A 43 14.41 -6.81 -7.43
C ALA A 43 13.25 -5.81 -7.57
N ALA A 44 12.46 -5.58 -6.53
CA ALA A 44 11.34 -4.64 -6.57
C ALA A 44 11.81 -3.19 -6.85
N LEU A 45 12.86 -2.73 -6.14
CA LEU A 45 13.43 -1.40 -6.33
C LEU A 45 14.10 -1.26 -7.71
N GLY A 46 14.85 -2.27 -8.13
CA GLY A 46 15.49 -2.29 -9.44
C GLY A 46 14.48 -2.25 -10.59
N CYS A 47 13.48 -3.14 -10.57
CA CYS A 47 12.42 -3.17 -11.59
C CYS A 47 11.62 -1.87 -11.63
N TRP A 48 11.30 -1.30 -10.47
CA TRP A 48 10.60 -0.03 -10.40
C TRP A 48 11.46 1.12 -10.95
N GLY A 49 12.70 1.26 -10.45
CA GLY A 49 13.62 2.33 -10.88
C GLY A 49 13.90 2.30 -12.38
N VAL A 50 14.11 1.12 -12.96
CA VAL A 50 14.35 0.96 -14.41
C VAL A 50 13.09 1.26 -15.21
N SER A 51 11.90 0.87 -14.73
CA SER A 51 10.63 1.22 -15.37
C SER A 51 10.41 2.73 -15.36
N VAL A 52 10.67 3.42 -14.24
CA VAL A 52 10.63 4.88 -14.15
C VAL A 52 11.61 5.51 -15.14
N ALA A 53 12.85 5.03 -15.21
CA ALA A 53 13.86 5.55 -16.13
C ALA A 53 13.45 5.37 -17.59
N GLY A 54 12.98 4.18 -17.98
CA GLY A 54 12.54 3.87 -19.35
C GLY A 54 11.36 4.73 -19.80
N ILE A 55 10.43 5.03 -18.90
CA ILE A 55 9.26 5.86 -19.21
C ILE A 55 9.62 7.35 -19.20
N SER A 56 10.30 7.84 -18.15
CA SER A 56 10.54 9.26 -17.94
C SER A 56 11.64 9.84 -18.81
N LEU A 57 12.77 9.11 -18.98
CA LEU A 57 13.91 9.55 -19.80
C LEU A 57 13.70 9.22 -21.29
N GLY A 58 12.74 8.35 -21.59
CA GLY A 58 12.42 7.88 -22.94
C GLY A 58 13.09 6.55 -23.29
N TRP A 59 12.53 5.88 -24.30
CA TRP A 59 12.85 4.50 -24.65
C TRP A 59 14.34 4.26 -24.97
N ARG A 60 15.04 5.23 -25.62
CA ARG A 60 16.47 5.11 -25.94
C ARG A 60 17.35 5.06 -24.68
N ALA A 61 17.13 5.99 -23.76
CA ALA A 61 17.84 6.01 -22.48
C ALA A 61 17.55 4.76 -21.65
N GLY A 62 16.27 4.34 -21.60
CA GLY A 62 15.87 3.10 -20.96
C GLY A 62 16.58 1.86 -21.50
N MET A 63 16.73 1.75 -22.83
CA MET A 63 17.47 0.65 -23.45
C MET A 63 18.95 0.64 -23.06
N TRP A 64 19.62 1.80 -22.98
CA TRP A 64 21.01 1.87 -22.51
C TRP A 64 21.15 1.41 -21.05
N VAL A 65 20.21 1.77 -20.18
CA VAL A 65 20.16 1.26 -18.80
C VAL A 65 20.00 -0.27 -18.79
N CYS A 66 19.13 -0.82 -19.66
CA CYS A 66 18.97 -2.29 -19.77
C CYS A 66 20.24 -2.98 -20.23
N VAL A 67 20.97 -2.40 -21.18
CA VAL A 67 22.28 -2.93 -21.64
C VAL A 67 23.27 -2.95 -20.49
N GLY A 68 23.36 -1.84 -19.71
CA GLY A 68 24.23 -1.77 -18.52
C GLY A 68 23.89 -2.83 -17.47
N LEU A 69 22.60 -3.03 -17.20
CA LEU A 69 22.14 -4.08 -16.27
C LEU A 69 22.42 -5.49 -16.79
N GLY A 70 22.25 -5.72 -18.09
CA GLY A 70 22.58 -6.99 -18.72
C GLY A 70 24.07 -7.30 -18.60
N MET A 71 24.96 -6.32 -18.83
CA MET A 71 26.40 -6.46 -18.63
C MET A 71 26.75 -6.74 -17.16
N ALA A 72 26.11 -6.04 -16.22
CA ALA A 72 26.29 -6.28 -14.80
C ALA A 72 25.82 -7.69 -14.38
N ALA A 73 24.71 -8.16 -14.95
CA ALA A 73 24.22 -9.51 -14.73
C ALA A 73 25.19 -10.56 -15.30
N ALA A 74 25.71 -10.35 -16.52
CA ALA A 74 26.71 -11.22 -17.13
C ALA A 74 28.00 -11.27 -16.29
N GLY A 75 28.50 -10.12 -15.83
CA GLY A 75 29.65 -10.04 -14.92
C GLY A 75 29.41 -10.81 -13.61
N SER A 76 28.23 -10.64 -13.01
CA SER A 76 27.82 -11.35 -11.79
C SER A 76 27.75 -12.86 -12.03
N GLY A 77 27.22 -13.29 -13.18
CA GLY A 77 27.18 -14.70 -13.60
C GLY A 77 28.56 -15.32 -13.77
N ILE A 78 29.50 -14.59 -14.40
CA ILE A 78 30.89 -15.03 -14.58
C ILE A 78 31.58 -15.18 -13.24
N VAL A 79 31.37 -14.23 -12.31
CA VAL A 79 31.93 -14.29 -10.96
C VAL A 79 31.42 -15.52 -10.20
N LEU A 80 30.12 -15.81 -10.30
CA LEU A 80 29.50 -17.00 -9.71
C LEU A 80 30.04 -18.30 -10.35
N ALA A 81 30.18 -18.34 -11.68
CA ALA A 81 30.66 -19.50 -12.42
C ALA A 81 32.15 -19.84 -12.10
N ARG A 82 32.97 -18.81 -11.87
CA ARG A 82 34.39 -18.99 -11.51
C ARG A 82 34.64 -19.49 -10.09
N GLY A 83 33.59 -19.67 -9.30
CA GLY A 83 33.69 -20.31 -7.96
C GLY A 83 34.51 -19.56 -6.92
N ARG A 84 34.85 -18.28 -7.14
CA ARG A 84 35.77 -17.49 -6.27
C ARG A 84 35.23 -17.16 -4.87
N PHE A 85 33.93 -17.43 -4.61
CA PHE A 85 33.31 -17.12 -3.31
C PHE A 85 33.04 -18.37 -2.48
N ARG A 86 33.30 -18.27 -1.17
CA ARG A 86 32.96 -19.30 -0.18
C ARG A 86 31.41 -19.39 -0.02
N VAL A 87 30.94 -20.58 0.31
CA VAL A 87 29.51 -20.96 0.36
C VAL A 87 28.52 -19.94 0.96
N PRO A 88 28.83 -19.21 2.06
CA PRO A 88 27.83 -18.30 2.65
C PRO A 88 27.50 -17.07 1.76
N HIS A 89 28.39 -16.64 0.89
CA HIS A 89 28.15 -15.47 0.02
C HIS A 89 27.50 -15.82 -1.31
N ARG A 90 27.43 -17.07 -1.70
CA ARG A 90 26.83 -17.50 -2.98
C ARG A 90 25.34 -17.20 -3.06
N ALA A 91 24.59 -17.40 -1.96
CA ALA A 91 23.15 -17.12 -1.94
C ALA A 91 22.85 -15.63 -2.22
N GLY A 92 23.62 -14.71 -1.64
CA GLY A 92 23.46 -13.26 -1.90
C GLY A 92 23.70 -12.88 -3.35
N TRP A 93 24.71 -13.47 -4.00
CA TRP A 93 25.02 -13.23 -5.41
C TRP A 93 23.91 -13.74 -6.36
N TRP A 94 23.26 -14.86 -6.04
CA TRP A 94 22.09 -15.33 -6.79
C TRP A 94 20.90 -14.36 -6.69
N VAL A 95 20.68 -13.75 -5.52
CA VAL A 95 19.67 -12.71 -5.34
C VAL A 95 19.99 -11.48 -6.20
N VAL A 96 21.26 -11.04 -6.20
CA VAL A 96 21.72 -9.91 -7.03
C VAL A 96 21.54 -10.21 -8.51
N LEU A 97 21.95 -11.39 -8.97
CA LEU A 97 21.82 -11.81 -10.37
C LEU A 97 20.33 -11.84 -10.79
N ALA A 98 19.48 -12.45 -9.96
CA ALA A 98 18.03 -12.49 -10.22
C ALA A 98 17.43 -11.09 -10.27
N ALA A 99 17.82 -10.19 -9.36
CA ALA A 99 17.37 -8.81 -9.35
C ALA A 99 17.80 -8.02 -10.61
N LEU A 100 19.05 -8.20 -11.06
CA LEU A 100 19.56 -7.56 -12.28
C LEU A 100 18.85 -8.06 -13.52
N LEU A 101 18.64 -9.38 -13.66
CA LEU A 101 17.93 -9.97 -14.79
C LEU A 101 16.45 -9.54 -14.82
N ALA A 102 15.77 -9.57 -13.66
CA ALA A 102 14.41 -9.08 -13.55
C ALA A 102 14.32 -7.59 -13.92
N SER A 103 15.21 -6.75 -13.39
CA SER A 103 15.27 -5.32 -13.69
C SER A 103 15.51 -5.05 -15.17
N ALA A 104 16.40 -5.79 -15.81
CA ALA A 104 16.64 -5.69 -17.26
C ALA A 104 15.37 -6.04 -18.05
N GLY A 105 14.67 -7.13 -17.70
CA GLY A 105 13.42 -7.54 -18.34
C GLY A 105 12.31 -6.47 -18.20
N PHE A 106 12.10 -5.93 -17.02
CA PHE A 106 11.14 -4.84 -16.77
C PHE A 106 11.52 -3.57 -17.53
N GLY A 107 12.81 -3.23 -17.58
CA GLY A 107 13.31 -2.08 -18.32
C GLY A 107 13.08 -2.21 -19.83
N VAL A 108 13.31 -3.40 -20.41
CA VAL A 108 13.00 -3.67 -21.81
C VAL A 108 11.50 -3.51 -22.06
N ALA A 109 10.64 -4.09 -21.22
CA ALA A 109 9.19 -3.97 -21.35
C ALA A 109 8.71 -2.51 -21.28
N ALA A 110 9.20 -1.75 -20.29
CA ALA A 110 8.87 -0.33 -20.13
C ALA A 110 9.37 0.52 -21.32
N SER A 111 10.61 0.29 -21.78
CA SER A 111 11.19 0.98 -22.93
C SER A 111 10.45 0.65 -24.22
N TRP A 112 10.05 -0.60 -24.40
CA TRP A 112 9.23 -1.02 -25.55
C TRP A 112 7.87 -0.33 -25.55
N GLN A 113 7.20 -0.23 -24.41
CA GLN A 113 5.94 0.52 -24.31
C GLN A 113 6.13 2.01 -24.59
N ALA A 114 7.20 2.63 -24.06
CA ALA A 114 7.53 4.02 -24.33
C ALA A 114 7.83 4.24 -25.83
N TYR A 115 8.48 3.27 -26.50
CA TYR A 115 8.65 3.30 -27.95
C TYR A 115 7.31 3.23 -28.68
N ARG A 116 6.42 2.29 -28.33
CA ARG A 116 5.10 2.17 -28.93
C ARG A 116 4.28 3.46 -28.81
N VAL A 117 4.33 4.10 -27.65
CA VAL A 117 3.67 5.41 -27.41
C VAL A 117 4.25 6.48 -28.33
N SER A 118 5.58 6.58 -28.46
CA SER A 118 6.24 7.57 -29.31
C SER A 118 6.04 7.33 -30.81
N ALA A 119 5.85 6.07 -31.20
CA ALA A 119 5.65 5.66 -32.59
C ALA A 119 4.18 5.71 -33.04
N HIS A 120 3.23 5.90 -32.10
CA HIS A 120 1.80 5.80 -32.40
C HIS A 120 1.33 6.93 -33.32
N PRO A 121 0.53 6.66 -34.37
CA PRO A 121 0.09 7.66 -35.36
C PRO A 121 -0.67 8.84 -34.74
N LEU A 122 -1.51 8.60 -33.70
CA LEU A 122 -2.23 9.67 -33.00
C LEU A 122 -1.29 10.72 -32.41
N GLY A 123 -0.14 10.33 -31.86
CA GLY A 123 0.86 11.25 -31.28
C GLY A 123 1.64 12.07 -32.32
N ARG A 124 1.53 11.72 -33.61
CA ARG A 124 2.19 12.45 -34.71
C ARG A 124 1.32 13.58 -35.28
N LEU A 125 0.02 13.58 -34.95
CA LEU A 125 -0.86 14.67 -35.37
C LEU A 125 -0.47 15.99 -34.71
N ALA A 126 -0.74 17.09 -35.39
CA ALA A 126 -0.49 18.42 -34.83
C ALA A 126 -1.41 18.68 -33.63
N ALA A 127 -0.87 19.39 -32.61
CA ALA A 127 -1.70 19.88 -31.52
C ALA A 127 -2.81 20.79 -32.08
N GLY A 128 -4.03 20.66 -31.53
CA GLY A 128 -5.20 21.38 -32.04
C GLY A 128 -5.99 20.61 -33.11
N SER A 129 -5.47 19.50 -33.66
CA SER A 129 -6.21 18.67 -34.63
C SER A 129 -7.49 18.11 -34.02
N GLU A 130 -8.57 18.13 -34.81
CA GLU A 130 -9.85 17.52 -34.41
C GLU A 130 -9.88 16.06 -34.86
N VAL A 131 -10.20 15.19 -33.92
CA VAL A 131 -10.29 13.76 -34.14
C VAL A 131 -11.60 13.21 -33.59
N THR A 132 -12.16 12.22 -34.25
CA THR A 132 -13.24 11.41 -33.69
C THR A 132 -12.62 10.09 -33.23
N ALA A 133 -12.69 9.82 -31.93
CA ALA A 133 -12.08 8.64 -31.33
C ALA A 133 -13.13 7.70 -30.75
N GLU A 134 -13.01 6.41 -31.09
CA GLU A 134 -13.70 5.33 -30.39
C GLU A 134 -12.77 4.78 -29.33
N MET A 135 -13.22 4.80 -28.07
CA MET A 135 -12.39 4.46 -26.93
C MET A 135 -13.13 3.65 -25.87
N VAL A 136 -12.38 2.94 -25.08
CA VAL A 136 -12.85 2.31 -23.83
C VAL A 136 -12.62 3.29 -22.69
N ALA A 137 -13.71 3.70 -22.03
CA ALA A 137 -13.66 4.64 -20.92
C ALA A 137 -12.98 4.02 -19.69
N GLY A 138 -12.19 4.81 -19.03
CA GLY A 138 -11.70 4.53 -17.68
C GLY A 138 -12.63 5.12 -16.62
N ASP A 139 -12.07 5.44 -15.45
CA ASP A 139 -12.80 6.04 -14.33
C ASP A 139 -12.80 7.57 -14.44
N PRO A 140 -13.95 8.24 -14.65
CA PRO A 140 -14.03 9.70 -14.70
C PRO A 140 -13.82 10.29 -13.30
N LYS A 141 -12.92 11.28 -13.17
CA LYS A 141 -12.63 11.97 -11.90
C LYS A 141 -12.79 13.46 -12.06
N PRO A 142 -13.43 14.15 -11.10
CA PRO A 142 -13.51 15.59 -11.13
C PRO A 142 -12.13 16.22 -10.94
N LEU A 143 -11.84 17.24 -11.74
CA LEU A 143 -10.67 18.10 -11.53
C LEU A 143 -11.00 19.19 -10.51
N PRO A 144 -10.00 19.68 -9.76
CA PRO A 144 -10.18 20.83 -8.88
C PRO A 144 -10.81 22.00 -9.65
N ALA A 145 -11.80 22.65 -9.04
CA ALA A 145 -12.46 23.80 -9.65
C ALA A 145 -11.43 24.91 -9.92
N ARG A 146 -11.35 25.37 -11.19
CA ARG A 146 -10.62 26.59 -11.54
C ARG A 146 -11.58 27.76 -11.50
N SER A 147 -11.08 28.92 -11.12
CA SER A 147 -11.86 30.17 -10.95
C SER A 147 -12.66 30.59 -12.19
N PHE A 148 -12.33 30.07 -13.38
CA PHE A 148 -13.02 30.30 -14.64
C PHE A 148 -13.15 29.00 -15.43
N GLY A 149 -14.39 28.60 -15.83
CA GLY A 149 -14.60 27.56 -16.84
C GLY A 149 -15.41 26.32 -16.46
N GLY A 150 -16.16 26.33 -15.36
CA GLY A 150 -17.02 25.19 -14.97
C GLY A 150 -16.25 23.97 -14.44
N ARG A 151 -16.97 22.99 -13.87
CA ARG A 151 -16.38 21.72 -13.39
C ARG A 151 -15.89 20.91 -14.59
N GLN A 152 -14.61 20.64 -14.63
CA GLN A 152 -13.98 19.75 -15.62
C GLN A 152 -13.71 18.39 -14.99
N TRP A 153 -13.81 17.36 -15.81
CA TRP A 153 -13.51 15.99 -15.43
C TRP A 153 -12.35 15.46 -16.28
N MET A 154 -11.65 14.49 -15.75
CA MET A 154 -10.54 13.83 -16.41
C MET A 154 -10.69 12.33 -16.27
N MET A 155 -10.43 11.57 -17.34
CA MET A 155 -10.31 10.12 -17.27
C MET A 155 -9.15 9.63 -18.11
N ARG A 156 -8.56 8.52 -17.76
CA ARG A 156 -7.75 7.71 -18.67
C ARG A 156 -8.67 6.87 -19.53
N ALA A 157 -8.38 6.77 -20.82
CA ALA A 157 -9.11 5.93 -21.76
C ALA A 157 -8.14 5.23 -22.70
N THR A 158 -8.60 4.15 -23.32
CA THR A 158 -7.85 3.45 -24.37
C THR A 158 -8.58 3.65 -25.68
N VAL A 159 -8.00 4.41 -26.60
CA VAL A 159 -8.51 4.56 -27.97
C VAL A 159 -8.29 3.24 -28.71
N ARG A 160 -9.33 2.76 -29.39
CA ARG A 160 -9.29 1.57 -30.26
C ARG A 160 -9.20 1.96 -31.73
N GLU A 161 -9.93 2.98 -32.10
CA GLU A 161 -9.95 3.55 -33.44
C GLU A 161 -10.04 5.06 -33.34
N PHE A 162 -9.36 5.77 -34.24
CA PHE A 162 -9.56 7.19 -34.39
C PHE A 162 -9.65 7.56 -35.86
N ARG A 163 -10.46 8.57 -36.16
CA ARG A 163 -10.63 9.15 -37.48
C ARG A 163 -10.10 10.58 -37.50
N TYR A 164 -9.27 10.86 -38.51
CA TYR A 164 -8.78 12.20 -38.80
C TYR A 164 -9.05 12.47 -40.30
N GLY A 165 -9.94 13.42 -40.58
CA GLY A 165 -10.46 13.62 -41.95
C GLY A 165 -11.15 12.37 -42.47
N ALA A 166 -10.73 11.89 -43.64
CA ALA A 166 -11.27 10.67 -44.29
C ALA A 166 -10.52 9.37 -43.86
N THR A 167 -9.46 9.47 -43.06
CA THR A 167 -8.62 8.33 -42.68
C THR A 167 -9.03 7.79 -41.31
N SER A 168 -9.32 6.49 -41.23
CA SER A 168 -9.49 5.77 -39.98
C SER A 168 -8.24 4.94 -39.67
N VAL A 169 -7.78 5.00 -38.41
CA VAL A 169 -6.61 4.26 -37.95
C VAL A 169 -7.00 3.44 -36.73
N HIS A 170 -6.78 2.15 -36.80
CA HIS A 170 -6.98 1.23 -35.69
C HIS A 170 -5.66 1.06 -34.93
N GLY A 171 -5.75 1.08 -33.61
CA GLY A 171 -4.59 0.85 -32.74
C GLY A 171 -4.88 1.29 -31.31
N ASP A 172 -4.44 0.46 -30.37
CA ASP A 172 -4.62 0.72 -28.94
C ASP A 172 -3.68 1.84 -28.48
N ALA A 173 -4.25 2.96 -28.05
CA ALA A 173 -3.53 4.09 -27.51
C ALA A 173 -4.10 4.52 -26.15
N ALA A 174 -3.26 4.55 -25.13
CA ALA A 174 -3.63 5.18 -23.87
C ALA A 174 -3.67 6.70 -24.05
N VAL A 175 -4.80 7.31 -23.68
CA VAL A 175 -5.03 8.75 -23.76
C VAL A 175 -5.60 9.27 -22.45
N THR A 176 -5.38 10.54 -22.19
CA THR A 176 -6.08 11.26 -21.12
C THR A 176 -7.17 12.11 -21.77
N VAL A 177 -8.41 11.96 -21.32
CA VAL A 177 -9.56 12.73 -21.82
C VAL A 177 -9.91 13.78 -20.78
N ILE A 178 -10.00 15.06 -21.21
CA ILE A 178 -10.54 16.17 -20.41
C ILE A 178 -11.90 16.52 -21.01
N MET A 179 -12.89 16.63 -20.15
CA MET A 179 -14.29 16.70 -20.56
C MET A 179 -15.12 17.57 -19.61
N PRO A 180 -16.21 18.17 -20.08
CA PRO A 180 -17.20 18.83 -19.22
C PRO A 180 -17.96 17.77 -18.40
N GLU A 181 -18.57 18.18 -17.29
CA GLU A 181 -19.34 17.28 -16.43
C GLU A 181 -20.55 16.66 -17.16
N ARG A 182 -21.25 17.46 -17.96
CA ARG A 182 -22.50 17.04 -18.61
C ARG A 182 -22.27 15.90 -19.61
N GLY A 183 -22.95 14.77 -19.37
CA GLY A 183 -22.93 13.57 -20.22
C GLY A 183 -21.72 12.66 -20.02
N TRP A 184 -20.83 12.98 -19.06
CA TRP A 184 -19.63 12.20 -18.78
C TRP A 184 -19.60 11.62 -17.38
N SER A 185 -20.31 12.23 -16.41
CA SER A 185 -20.36 11.79 -15.02
C SER A 185 -20.86 10.35 -14.84
N ASP A 186 -21.75 9.89 -15.74
CA ASP A 186 -22.43 8.60 -15.63
C ASP A 186 -21.70 7.45 -16.32
N LEU A 187 -20.53 7.74 -16.91
CA LEU A 187 -19.72 6.72 -17.54
C LEU A 187 -19.07 5.81 -16.49
N VAL A 188 -18.98 4.53 -16.85
CA VAL A 188 -18.32 3.53 -16.01
C VAL A 188 -17.09 2.93 -16.73
N PRO A 189 -16.07 2.48 -15.99
CA PRO A 189 -14.93 1.83 -16.57
C PRO A 189 -15.30 0.64 -17.46
N GLY A 190 -14.65 0.53 -18.63
CA GLY A 190 -14.91 -0.54 -19.59
C GLY A 190 -16.02 -0.25 -20.61
N GLN A 191 -16.65 0.91 -20.53
CA GLN A 191 -17.71 1.30 -21.48
C GLN A 191 -17.11 1.83 -22.78
N HIS A 192 -17.65 1.44 -23.91
CA HIS A 192 -17.27 1.95 -25.23
C HIS A 192 -17.93 3.30 -25.49
N VAL A 193 -17.16 4.30 -25.87
CA VAL A 193 -17.66 5.63 -26.17
C VAL A 193 -17.01 6.19 -27.42
N THR A 194 -17.79 6.92 -28.21
CA THR A 194 -17.29 7.68 -29.36
C THR A 194 -17.36 9.16 -29.05
N VAL A 195 -16.26 9.87 -29.25
CA VAL A 195 -16.13 11.29 -28.91
C VAL A 195 -15.46 12.08 -30.01
N ARG A 196 -15.90 13.31 -30.21
CA ARG A 196 -15.15 14.34 -30.94
C ARG A 196 -14.29 15.10 -29.96
N ALA A 197 -13.01 15.18 -30.22
CA ALA A 197 -12.06 15.79 -29.32
C ALA A 197 -10.98 16.54 -30.11
N ARG A 198 -10.46 17.59 -29.49
CA ARG A 198 -9.26 18.28 -29.93
C ARG A 198 -8.05 17.67 -29.26
N LEU A 199 -7.04 17.38 -30.03
CA LEU A 199 -5.81 16.74 -29.59
C LEU A 199 -4.85 17.77 -28.99
N ASP A 200 -4.33 17.46 -27.79
CA ASP A 200 -3.24 18.19 -27.13
C ASP A 200 -2.07 17.27 -26.83
N ARG A 201 -0.89 17.84 -26.60
CA ARG A 201 0.29 17.10 -26.18
C ARG A 201 0.18 16.68 -24.72
N PRO A 202 0.67 15.46 -24.33
CA PRO A 202 0.69 15.05 -22.95
C PRO A 202 1.64 15.94 -22.12
N TRP A 203 1.21 16.30 -20.91
CA TRP A 203 2.00 17.15 -20.00
C TRP A 203 3.13 16.40 -19.31
N ARG A 204 3.02 15.09 -19.23
CA ARG A 204 3.99 14.19 -18.58
C ARG A 204 4.26 12.98 -19.46
N ARG A 205 5.44 12.40 -19.32
CA ARG A 205 5.78 11.12 -19.92
C ARG A 205 5.31 9.99 -19.00
N ASP A 206 4.07 9.57 -19.17
CA ASP A 206 3.40 8.55 -18.34
C ASP A 206 2.76 7.44 -19.18
N LEU A 207 3.30 7.20 -20.37
CA LEU A 207 2.78 6.28 -21.39
C LEU A 207 1.45 6.74 -22.01
N THR A 208 1.08 8.00 -21.87
CA THR A 208 -0.05 8.61 -22.58
C THR A 208 0.40 9.10 -23.94
N VAL A 209 -0.30 8.70 -25.00
CA VAL A 209 0.00 9.12 -26.39
C VAL A 209 -0.41 10.57 -26.63
N ALA A 210 -1.59 10.95 -26.16
CA ALA A 210 -2.17 12.28 -26.35
C ALA A 210 -3.15 12.63 -25.23
N VAL A 211 -3.43 13.92 -25.10
CA VAL A 211 -4.53 14.45 -24.31
C VAL A 211 -5.66 14.82 -25.27
N LEU A 212 -6.85 14.34 -25.03
CA LEU A 212 -8.05 14.63 -25.81
C LEU A 212 -8.97 15.57 -25.05
N ARG A 213 -9.22 16.76 -25.57
CA ARG A 213 -10.25 17.66 -25.02
C ARG A 213 -11.56 17.41 -25.73
N ALA A 214 -12.52 16.81 -25.02
CA ALA A 214 -13.83 16.54 -25.56
C ALA A 214 -14.57 17.82 -25.94
N GLN A 215 -15.16 17.82 -27.13
CA GLN A 215 -15.99 18.92 -27.66
C GLN A 215 -17.48 18.59 -27.42
N GLY A 216 -17.91 18.59 -26.15
CA GLY A 216 -19.29 18.25 -25.78
C GLY A 216 -19.46 16.82 -25.24
N PRO A 217 -20.70 16.34 -25.11
CA PRO A 217 -21.00 15.00 -24.64
C PRO A 217 -20.57 13.93 -25.65
N PRO A 218 -20.38 12.67 -25.22
CA PRO A 218 -20.06 11.57 -26.14
C PRO A 218 -21.18 11.37 -27.17
N SER A 219 -20.80 11.18 -28.44
CA SER A 219 -21.77 11.01 -29.54
C SER A 219 -22.43 9.64 -29.53
N ARG A 220 -21.77 8.62 -29.03
CA ARG A 220 -22.27 7.27 -28.82
C ARG A 220 -21.73 6.72 -27.51
N VAL A 221 -22.61 6.08 -26.73
CA VAL A 221 -22.28 5.39 -25.49
C VAL A 221 -22.77 3.96 -25.59
N GLY A 222 -21.86 3.01 -25.48
CA GLY A 222 -22.16 1.58 -25.52
C GLY A 222 -22.75 1.05 -24.20
N PRO A 223 -23.16 -0.22 -24.16
CA PRO A 223 -23.72 -0.82 -22.96
C PRO A 223 -22.69 -0.88 -21.85
N ARG A 224 -23.16 -0.78 -20.60
CA ARG A 224 -22.34 -0.97 -19.41
C ARG A 224 -21.99 -2.46 -19.26
N PRO A 225 -20.74 -2.82 -18.92
CA PRO A 225 -20.43 -4.18 -18.51
C PRO A 225 -21.31 -4.59 -17.31
N TRP A 226 -21.83 -5.82 -17.31
CA TRP A 226 -22.81 -6.27 -16.29
C TRP A 226 -22.30 -6.12 -14.86
N TRP A 227 -21.01 -6.39 -14.61
CA TRP A 227 -20.39 -6.22 -13.27
C TRP A 227 -20.30 -4.75 -12.85
N GLN A 228 -20.10 -3.83 -13.79
CA GLN A 228 -20.12 -2.39 -13.51
C GLN A 228 -21.54 -1.88 -13.29
N SER A 229 -22.52 -2.43 -14.00
CA SER A 229 -23.93 -2.12 -13.75
C SER A 229 -24.34 -2.56 -12.34
N ALA A 230 -23.99 -3.80 -11.93
CA ALA A 230 -24.24 -4.28 -10.58
C ALA A 230 -23.57 -3.39 -9.52
N ALA A 231 -22.29 -3.06 -9.70
CA ALA A 231 -21.58 -2.17 -8.78
C ALA A 231 -22.18 -0.75 -8.75
N ALA A 232 -22.63 -0.22 -9.89
CA ALA A 232 -23.31 1.08 -9.95
C ALA A 232 -24.61 1.09 -9.16
N THR A 233 -25.41 0.02 -9.27
CA THR A 233 -26.63 -0.15 -8.47
C THR A 233 -26.33 -0.19 -6.97
N VAL A 234 -25.28 -0.92 -6.56
CA VAL A 234 -24.86 -0.97 -5.14
C VAL A 234 -24.46 0.42 -4.64
N ARG A 235 -23.64 1.15 -5.42
CA ARG A 235 -23.21 2.52 -5.07
C ARG A 235 -24.39 3.49 -4.96
N GLU A 236 -25.32 3.42 -5.91
CA GLU A 236 -26.50 4.27 -5.89
C GLU A 236 -27.42 3.96 -4.69
N ASN A 237 -27.67 2.68 -4.43
CA ASN A 237 -28.45 2.24 -3.28
C ASN A 237 -27.81 2.65 -1.95
N LEU A 238 -26.48 2.51 -1.80
CA LEU A 238 -25.73 2.97 -0.63
C LEU A 238 -25.87 4.48 -0.45
N SER A 239 -25.68 5.24 -1.52
CA SER A 239 -25.79 6.71 -1.51
C SER A 239 -27.20 7.17 -1.16
N GLU A 240 -28.24 6.48 -1.63
CA GLU A 240 -29.62 6.75 -1.27
C GLU A 240 -29.90 6.42 0.20
N ALA A 241 -29.42 5.26 0.69
CA ALA A 241 -29.53 4.89 2.10
C ALA A 241 -28.82 5.91 3.01
N ALA A 242 -27.62 6.36 2.62
CA ALA A 242 -26.86 7.36 3.36
C ALA A 242 -27.60 8.69 3.46
N ARG A 243 -28.22 9.16 2.39
CA ARG A 243 -29.03 10.39 2.39
C ARG A 243 -30.25 10.33 3.30
N ARG A 244 -30.82 9.13 3.49
CA ARG A 244 -31.98 8.93 4.36
C ARG A 244 -31.61 8.73 5.83
N ALA A 245 -30.41 8.19 6.09
CA ALA A 245 -29.97 7.82 7.43
C ALA A 245 -29.13 8.89 8.11
N LEU A 246 -28.36 9.69 7.36
CA LEU A 246 -27.27 10.50 7.88
C LEU A 246 -27.48 12.01 7.60
N PRO A 247 -26.90 12.89 8.43
CA PRO A 247 -26.79 14.32 8.13
C PRO A 247 -26.09 14.59 6.78
N PRO A 248 -26.33 15.74 6.12
CA PRO A 248 -25.85 16.01 4.76
C PRO A 248 -24.35 15.81 4.56
N ASP A 249 -23.51 16.27 5.47
CA ASP A 249 -22.05 16.16 5.37
C ASP A 249 -21.59 14.70 5.52
N ALA A 250 -22.13 13.98 6.49
CA ALA A 250 -21.84 12.57 6.69
C ALA A 250 -22.32 11.71 5.51
N ALA A 251 -23.51 12.02 4.95
CA ALA A 251 -24.04 11.37 3.76
C ALA A 251 -23.19 11.63 2.51
N GLY A 252 -22.54 12.79 2.42
CA GLY A 252 -21.60 13.13 1.34
C GLY A 252 -20.24 12.44 1.49
N VAL A 253 -19.77 12.25 2.72
CA VAL A 253 -18.44 11.64 3.02
C VAL A 253 -18.48 10.12 2.92
N LEU A 254 -19.53 9.46 3.39
CA LEU A 254 -19.60 8.00 3.50
C LEU A 254 -19.34 7.26 2.18
N PRO A 255 -19.94 7.63 1.03
CA PRO A 255 -19.64 6.98 -0.25
C PRO A 255 -18.15 7.11 -0.61
N GLY A 256 -17.55 8.29 -0.39
CA GLY A 256 -16.11 8.49 -0.61
C GLY A 256 -15.23 7.50 0.17
N LEU A 257 -15.58 7.21 1.42
CA LEU A 257 -14.88 6.25 2.27
C LEU A 257 -15.06 4.79 1.82
N ILE A 258 -16.21 4.43 1.27
CA ILE A 258 -16.57 3.03 0.97
C ILE A 258 -16.27 2.64 -0.48
N ASP A 259 -16.70 3.45 -1.44
CA ASP A 259 -16.58 3.14 -2.87
C ASP A 259 -15.77 4.18 -3.66
N GLY A 260 -15.28 5.24 -3.00
CA GLY A 260 -14.48 6.30 -3.59
C GLY A 260 -15.29 7.35 -4.36
N ASP A 261 -16.61 7.36 -4.23
CA ASP A 261 -17.46 8.37 -4.88
C ASP A 261 -17.46 9.68 -4.09
N ILE A 262 -16.70 10.64 -4.58
CA ILE A 262 -16.59 12.00 -4.02
C ILE A 262 -17.44 13.02 -4.76
N SER A 263 -18.34 12.59 -5.67
CA SER A 263 -19.14 13.48 -6.50
C SER A 263 -20.08 14.37 -5.66
N ARG A 264 -20.51 13.86 -4.51
CA ARG A 264 -21.43 14.53 -3.57
C ARG A 264 -20.74 15.07 -2.32
N LEU A 265 -19.42 15.01 -2.25
CA LEU A 265 -18.66 15.55 -1.13
C LEU A 265 -18.77 17.08 -1.11
N PRO A 266 -19.29 17.70 -0.03
CA PRO A 266 -19.39 19.16 0.07
C PRO A 266 -18.02 19.83 -0.02
N ASP A 267 -17.95 20.98 -0.66
CA ASP A 267 -16.66 21.66 -0.91
C ASP A 267 -15.99 22.07 0.41
N HIS A 268 -16.74 22.56 1.41
CA HIS A 268 -16.17 22.89 2.74
C HIS A 268 -15.56 21.68 3.43
N VAL A 269 -16.23 20.51 3.40
CA VAL A 269 -15.68 19.27 3.98
C VAL A 269 -14.42 18.84 3.25
N ARG A 270 -14.38 19.01 1.93
CA ARG A 270 -13.19 18.71 1.12
C ARG A 270 -12.02 19.61 1.51
N GLU A 271 -12.27 20.90 1.71
CA GLU A 271 -11.27 21.88 2.14
C GLU A 271 -10.73 21.54 3.53
N ASP A 272 -11.61 21.19 4.49
CA ASP A 272 -11.22 20.76 5.83
C ASP A 272 -10.31 19.52 5.80
N PHE A 273 -10.71 18.49 5.03
CA PHE A 273 -9.91 17.28 4.86
C PHE A 273 -8.55 17.56 4.21
N GLN A 274 -8.48 18.53 3.29
CA GLN A 274 -7.21 18.95 2.69
C GLN A 274 -6.32 19.68 3.70
N ALA A 275 -6.88 20.55 4.53
CA ALA A 275 -6.14 21.33 5.53
C ALA A 275 -5.45 20.45 6.58
N VAL A 276 -6.06 19.30 6.91
CA VAL A 276 -5.55 18.35 7.93
C VAL A 276 -4.88 17.09 7.35
N ASP A 277 -4.66 17.04 6.03
CA ASP A 277 -4.10 15.88 5.31
C ASP A 277 -4.91 14.57 5.44
N LEU A 278 -6.24 14.67 5.63
CA LEU A 278 -7.15 13.52 5.69
C LEU A 278 -7.77 13.14 4.31
N THR A 279 -7.39 13.80 3.23
CA THR A 279 -7.92 13.53 1.87
C THR A 279 -7.73 12.08 1.42
N HIS A 280 -6.73 11.39 1.94
CA HIS A 280 -6.48 9.99 1.63
C HIS A 280 -7.59 9.04 2.17
N LEU A 281 -8.40 9.48 3.13
CA LEU A 281 -9.53 8.71 3.67
C LEU A 281 -10.73 8.71 2.72
N VAL A 282 -11.03 9.84 2.04
CA VAL A 282 -12.13 9.93 1.06
C VAL A 282 -11.76 9.34 -0.30
N ALA A 283 -10.52 8.90 -0.47
CA ALA A 283 -10.11 7.99 -1.53
C ALA A 283 -9.95 6.60 -0.92
N VAL A 284 -10.61 5.58 -1.48
CA VAL A 284 -10.53 4.22 -0.92
C VAL A 284 -9.07 3.82 -0.70
N SER A 285 -8.76 3.55 0.56
CA SER A 285 -7.40 3.25 1.01
C SER A 285 -7.11 1.74 1.03
N GLY A 286 -5.82 1.38 1.10
CA GLY A 286 -5.43 -0.01 1.32
C GLY A 286 -5.90 -0.57 2.67
N THR A 287 -6.07 0.29 3.67
CA THR A 287 -6.58 -0.05 4.99
C THR A 287 -8.01 -0.57 4.91
N ASN A 288 -8.88 0.06 4.08
CA ASN A 288 -10.26 -0.38 3.90
C ASN A 288 -10.32 -1.81 3.34
N VAL A 289 -9.47 -2.15 2.36
CA VAL A 289 -9.36 -3.53 1.84
C VAL A 289 -8.98 -4.51 2.96
N SER A 290 -8.02 -4.14 3.80
CA SER A 290 -7.57 -4.98 4.91
C SER A 290 -8.65 -5.15 5.98
N ILE A 291 -9.41 -4.10 6.30
CA ILE A 291 -10.53 -4.12 7.25
C ILE A 291 -11.65 -5.04 6.73
N VAL A 292 -12.04 -4.90 5.46
CA VAL A 292 -13.07 -5.75 4.84
C VAL A 292 -12.63 -7.22 4.86
N LEU A 293 -11.38 -7.49 4.47
CA LEU A 293 -10.83 -8.84 4.48
C LEU A 293 -10.80 -9.43 5.90
N ALA A 294 -10.36 -8.65 6.90
CA ALA A 294 -10.38 -9.04 8.30
C ALA A 294 -11.80 -9.30 8.80
N GLY A 295 -12.76 -8.43 8.46
CA GLY A 295 -14.18 -8.61 8.80
C GLY A 295 -14.77 -9.90 8.25
N VAL A 296 -14.51 -10.22 6.98
CA VAL A 296 -14.96 -11.49 6.37
C VAL A 296 -14.31 -12.69 7.05
N LEU A 297 -13.00 -12.64 7.33
CA LEU A 297 -12.30 -13.72 8.01
C LEU A 297 -12.78 -13.92 9.46
N LEU A 298 -13.10 -12.83 10.16
CA LEU A 298 -13.70 -12.90 11.51
C LEU A 298 -15.12 -13.49 11.46
N ALA A 299 -15.94 -13.05 10.50
CA ALA A 299 -17.29 -13.60 10.30
C ALA A 299 -17.25 -15.10 9.97
N THR A 300 -16.36 -15.54 9.08
CA THR A 300 -16.21 -16.96 8.76
C THR A 300 -15.73 -17.80 9.95
N ARG A 301 -14.87 -17.21 10.80
CA ARG A 301 -14.45 -17.83 12.07
C ARG A 301 -15.60 -17.94 13.08
N ALA A 302 -16.39 -16.88 13.24
CA ALA A 302 -17.56 -16.88 14.13
C ALA A 302 -18.60 -17.90 13.69
N LEU A 303 -18.75 -18.13 12.38
CA LEU A 303 -19.62 -19.15 11.79
C LEU A 303 -18.96 -20.55 11.74
N THR A 304 -17.76 -20.71 12.31
CA THR A 304 -17.00 -21.97 12.35
C THR A 304 -16.82 -22.64 10.97
N LEU A 305 -16.70 -21.83 9.92
CA LEU A 305 -16.54 -22.34 8.56
C LEU A 305 -15.14 -22.92 8.34
N ASP A 306 -15.06 -23.95 7.49
CA ASP A 306 -13.79 -24.55 7.07
C ASP A 306 -12.86 -23.45 6.48
N PRO A 307 -11.54 -23.47 6.79
CA PRO A 307 -10.57 -22.52 6.25
C PRO A 307 -10.56 -22.37 4.73
N ARG A 308 -10.96 -23.40 3.99
CA ARG A 308 -11.07 -23.35 2.53
C ARG A 308 -12.21 -22.44 2.09
N TRP A 309 -13.37 -22.56 2.71
CA TRP A 309 -14.51 -21.68 2.45
C TRP A 309 -14.23 -20.24 2.92
N ALA A 310 -13.55 -20.07 4.06
CA ALA A 310 -13.08 -18.77 4.50
C ALA A 310 -12.19 -18.09 3.46
N ALA A 311 -11.26 -18.82 2.85
CA ALA A 311 -10.39 -18.29 1.79
C ALA A 311 -11.17 -17.95 0.51
N VAL A 312 -12.13 -18.79 0.10
CA VAL A 312 -12.98 -18.51 -1.07
C VAL A 312 -13.80 -17.24 -0.84
N LEU A 313 -14.47 -17.13 0.31
CA LEU A 313 -15.28 -15.95 0.65
C LEU A 313 -14.44 -14.69 0.77
N ALA A 314 -13.24 -14.78 1.35
CA ALA A 314 -12.28 -13.68 1.42
C ALA A 314 -11.82 -13.26 0.02
N GLY A 315 -11.55 -14.19 -0.89
CA GLY A 315 -11.21 -13.92 -2.28
C GLY A 315 -12.35 -13.25 -3.05
N LEU A 316 -13.57 -13.74 -2.90
CA LEU A 316 -14.76 -13.15 -3.51
C LEU A 316 -15.04 -11.74 -2.98
N ALA A 317 -14.93 -11.54 -1.65
CA ALA A 317 -15.08 -10.23 -1.04
C ALA A 317 -14.02 -9.23 -1.55
N LEU A 318 -12.78 -9.70 -1.71
CA LEU A 318 -11.68 -8.89 -2.26
C LEU A 318 -11.97 -8.45 -3.70
N ILE A 319 -12.39 -9.35 -4.56
CA ILE A 319 -12.76 -9.06 -5.96
C ILE A 319 -13.97 -8.11 -5.99
N GLY A 320 -15.02 -8.42 -5.24
CA GLY A 320 -16.22 -7.59 -5.15
C GLY A 320 -15.91 -6.18 -4.66
N PHE A 321 -15.04 -6.06 -3.64
CA PHE A 321 -14.62 -4.75 -3.13
C PHE A 321 -13.81 -3.95 -4.15
N VAL A 322 -12.88 -4.58 -4.90
CA VAL A 322 -12.13 -3.91 -5.98
C VAL A 322 -13.04 -3.38 -7.08
N ILE A 323 -14.09 -4.15 -7.45
CA ILE A 323 -15.08 -3.72 -8.43
C ILE A 323 -15.93 -2.58 -7.89
N LEU A 324 -16.34 -2.66 -6.61
CA LEU A 324 -17.15 -1.63 -5.94
C LEU A 324 -16.37 -0.32 -5.79
N ALA A 325 -15.14 -0.39 -5.27
CA ALA A 325 -14.29 0.76 -4.95
C ALA A 325 -13.57 1.37 -6.17
N ARG A 326 -13.79 0.82 -7.37
CA ARG A 326 -13.07 1.15 -8.60
C ARG A 326 -11.55 0.91 -8.49
N PRO A 327 -10.86 0.46 -9.52
CA PRO A 327 -9.44 0.06 -9.44
C PRO A 327 -8.50 1.27 -9.37
N SER A 328 -8.33 1.84 -8.18
CA SER A 328 -7.28 2.83 -7.90
C SER A 328 -5.93 2.15 -7.62
N PRO A 329 -4.79 2.82 -7.78
CA PRO A 329 -3.47 2.24 -7.49
C PRO A 329 -3.33 1.69 -6.07
N SER A 330 -3.93 2.38 -5.07
CA SER A 330 -3.94 1.94 -3.67
C SER A 330 -4.76 0.68 -3.46
N VAL A 331 -5.95 0.61 -4.06
CA VAL A 331 -6.84 -0.56 -4.00
C VAL A 331 -6.21 -1.76 -4.68
N LEU A 332 -5.62 -1.58 -5.87
CA LEU A 332 -4.94 -2.67 -6.60
C LEU A 332 -3.76 -3.24 -5.80
N ARG A 333 -2.92 -2.38 -5.21
CA ARG A 333 -1.81 -2.82 -4.36
C ARG A 333 -2.32 -3.64 -3.17
N ALA A 334 -3.32 -3.13 -2.45
CA ALA A 334 -3.89 -3.81 -1.30
C ALA A 334 -4.58 -5.12 -1.70
N ALA A 335 -5.22 -5.17 -2.87
CA ALA A 335 -5.82 -6.38 -3.40
C ALA A 335 -4.78 -7.47 -3.68
N VAL A 336 -3.65 -7.14 -4.31
CA VAL A 336 -2.58 -8.10 -4.56
C VAL A 336 -1.96 -8.58 -3.24
N MET A 337 -1.70 -7.67 -2.28
CA MET A 337 -1.20 -8.05 -0.95
C MET A 337 -2.21 -8.91 -0.19
N GLY A 338 -3.49 -8.58 -0.26
CA GLY A 338 -4.57 -9.35 0.34
C GLY A 338 -4.70 -10.75 -0.27
N ALA A 339 -4.60 -10.87 -1.60
CA ALA A 339 -4.59 -12.15 -2.29
C ALA A 339 -3.39 -13.03 -1.86
N ILE A 340 -2.20 -12.43 -1.72
CA ILE A 340 -1.02 -13.13 -1.19
C ILE A 340 -1.27 -13.59 0.25
N ALA A 341 -1.90 -12.76 1.09
CA ALA A 341 -2.22 -13.11 2.47
C ALA A 341 -3.23 -14.27 2.56
N VAL A 342 -4.27 -14.27 1.72
CA VAL A 342 -5.24 -15.38 1.61
C VAL A 342 -4.55 -16.66 1.13
N LEU A 343 -3.69 -16.56 0.11
CA LEU A 343 -2.92 -17.70 -0.40
C LEU A 343 -1.97 -18.26 0.67
N ALA A 344 -1.30 -17.40 1.44
CA ALA A 344 -0.44 -17.80 2.54
C ALA A 344 -1.23 -18.53 3.65
N MET A 345 -2.47 -18.11 3.90
CA MET A 345 -3.36 -18.77 4.85
C MET A 345 -3.72 -20.21 4.40
N VAL A 346 -4.06 -20.38 3.11
CA VAL A 346 -4.41 -21.70 2.54
C VAL A 346 -3.22 -22.64 2.50
N THR A 347 -2.03 -22.10 2.19
CA THR A 347 -0.79 -22.90 2.07
C THR A 347 -0.06 -23.11 3.38
N GLY A 348 -0.59 -22.60 4.51
CA GLY A 348 0.04 -22.70 5.83
C GLY A 348 1.38 -21.93 5.95
N ARG A 349 1.69 -21.03 5.01
CA ARG A 349 2.94 -20.25 5.03
C ARG A 349 2.83 -19.06 5.98
N ARG A 350 3.96 -18.68 6.58
CA ARG A 350 4.02 -17.47 7.41
C ARG A 350 3.78 -16.23 6.56
N LYS A 351 2.89 -15.36 7.03
CA LYS A 351 2.61 -14.06 6.39
C LYS A 351 3.78 -13.13 6.65
N GLN A 352 4.36 -12.58 5.59
CA GLN A 352 5.43 -11.59 5.67
C GLN A 352 5.03 -10.36 4.84
N ALA A 353 4.95 -9.22 5.51
CA ALA A 353 4.43 -7.99 4.91
C ALA A 353 5.38 -7.42 3.83
N LEU A 354 6.69 -7.39 4.08
CA LEU A 354 7.65 -6.81 3.15
C LEU A 354 7.77 -7.60 1.83
N PRO A 355 7.94 -8.93 1.83
CA PRO A 355 7.88 -9.73 0.60
C PRO A 355 6.56 -9.58 -0.15
N ALA A 356 5.42 -9.47 0.56
CA ALA A 356 4.11 -9.26 -0.07
C ALA A 356 4.03 -7.90 -0.76
N LEU A 357 4.56 -6.84 -0.15
CA LEU A 357 4.66 -5.52 -0.77
C LEU A 357 5.56 -5.54 -2.01
N CYS A 358 6.75 -6.14 -1.92
CA CYS A 358 7.65 -6.28 -3.06
C CYS A 358 7.01 -7.06 -4.21
N ALA A 359 6.34 -8.18 -3.92
CA ALA A 359 5.62 -8.95 -4.92
C ALA A 359 4.47 -8.16 -5.54
N ALA A 360 3.71 -7.38 -4.76
CA ALA A 360 2.65 -6.52 -5.28
C ALA A 360 3.21 -5.44 -6.22
N VAL A 361 4.33 -4.80 -5.88
CA VAL A 361 5.01 -3.82 -6.76
C VAL A 361 5.41 -4.49 -8.09
N LEU A 362 6.07 -5.64 -8.03
CA LEU A 362 6.50 -6.38 -9.22
C LEU A 362 5.32 -6.77 -10.11
N VAL A 363 4.29 -7.38 -9.53
CA VAL A 363 3.09 -7.82 -10.28
C VAL A 363 2.40 -6.62 -10.91
N LEU A 364 2.15 -5.55 -10.16
CA LEU A 364 1.41 -4.40 -10.67
C LEU A 364 2.17 -3.66 -11.77
N ILE A 365 3.49 -3.48 -11.65
CA ILE A 365 4.30 -2.85 -12.71
C ILE A 365 4.41 -3.76 -13.93
N ALA A 366 4.46 -5.10 -13.76
CA ALA A 366 4.48 -6.03 -14.88
C ALA A 366 3.20 -5.94 -15.74
N PHE A 367 2.02 -5.89 -15.10
CA PHE A 367 0.74 -5.79 -15.81
C PHE A 367 0.38 -4.36 -16.24
N SER A 368 0.84 -3.36 -15.50
CA SER A 368 0.49 -1.96 -15.70
C SER A 368 1.70 -1.03 -15.50
N PRO A 369 2.67 -1.00 -16.43
CA PRO A 369 3.93 -0.27 -16.27
C PRO A 369 3.77 1.24 -16.02
N HIS A 370 2.65 1.84 -16.44
CA HIS A 370 2.35 3.25 -16.15
C HIS A 370 2.25 3.56 -14.65
N LEU A 371 1.96 2.54 -13.81
CA LEU A 371 1.94 2.69 -12.35
C LEU A 371 3.32 3.05 -11.79
N ALA A 372 4.41 2.68 -12.48
CA ALA A 372 5.76 3.02 -12.03
C ALA A 372 5.98 4.54 -11.88
N VAL A 373 5.32 5.35 -12.69
CA VAL A 373 5.39 6.82 -12.67
C VAL A 373 4.13 7.49 -12.09
N ASP A 374 3.19 6.69 -11.57
CA ASP A 374 1.97 7.18 -10.94
C ASP A 374 2.27 7.62 -9.50
N ILE A 375 1.89 8.87 -9.17
CA ILE A 375 2.17 9.48 -7.87
C ILE A 375 1.35 8.78 -6.78
N GLY A 376 0.10 8.42 -7.07
CA GLY A 376 -0.77 7.72 -6.12
C GLY A 376 -0.21 6.33 -5.77
N PHE A 377 0.34 5.62 -6.77
CA PHE A 377 1.03 4.36 -6.55
C PHE A 377 2.28 4.54 -5.68
N THR A 378 3.10 5.54 -6.00
CA THR A 378 4.32 5.86 -5.24
C THR A 378 4.02 6.18 -3.78
N LEU A 379 3.07 7.08 -3.52
CA LEU A 379 2.64 7.41 -2.16
C LEU A 379 2.11 6.18 -1.40
N SER A 380 1.32 5.36 -2.06
CA SER A 380 0.74 4.16 -1.46
C SER A 380 1.80 3.11 -1.09
N VAL A 381 2.80 2.88 -1.96
CA VAL A 381 3.91 1.94 -1.69
C VAL A 381 4.80 2.48 -0.57
N LEU A 382 5.17 3.78 -0.62
CA LEU A 382 6.00 4.41 0.42
C LEU A 382 5.30 4.40 1.77
N ALA A 383 4.02 4.79 1.85
CA ALA A 383 3.27 4.73 3.09
C ALA A 383 3.30 3.31 3.70
N THR A 384 3.03 2.28 2.88
CA THR A 384 3.05 0.89 3.36
C THR A 384 4.45 0.45 3.77
N ALA A 385 5.48 0.84 3.03
CA ALA A 385 6.87 0.57 3.42
C ALA A 385 7.20 1.25 4.76
N GLY A 386 6.77 2.50 4.96
CA GLY A 386 6.90 3.22 6.22
C GLY A 386 6.22 2.49 7.39
N LEU A 387 4.99 2.03 7.17
CA LEU A 387 4.27 1.24 8.18
C LEU A 387 4.98 -0.08 8.53
N ILE A 388 5.57 -0.76 7.55
CA ILE A 388 6.26 -2.03 7.78
C ILE A 388 7.62 -1.83 8.46
N LEU A 389 8.36 -0.78 8.06
CA LEU A 389 9.76 -0.60 8.45
C LEU A 389 9.93 0.35 9.64
N LEU A 390 9.21 1.48 9.66
CA LEU A 390 9.40 2.55 10.63
C LEU A 390 8.41 2.49 11.80
N ALA A 391 7.13 2.17 11.53
CA ALA A 391 6.11 2.20 12.57
C ALA A 391 6.45 1.27 13.76
N PRO A 392 6.90 -0.01 13.59
CA PRO A 392 7.25 -0.87 14.71
C PRO A 392 8.41 -0.32 15.55
N ILE A 393 9.40 0.31 14.90
CA ILE A 393 10.57 0.90 15.58
C ILE A 393 10.12 2.07 16.45
N TRP A 394 9.27 2.93 15.92
CA TRP A 394 8.80 4.13 16.63
C TRP A 394 7.79 3.80 17.71
N SER A 395 6.89 2.85 17.50
CA SER A 395 5.96 2.36 18.51
C SER A 395 6.70 1.78 19.72
N GLN A 396 7.66 0.87 19.49
CA GLN A 396 8.48 0.30 20.55
C GLN A 396 9.29 1.36 21.30
N TRP A 397 9.82 2.36 20.60
CA TRP A 397 10.55 3.47 21.20
C TRP A 397 9.66 4.34 22.10
N LEU A 398 8.37 4.53 21.76
CA LEU A 398 7.38 5.24 22.58
C LEU A 398 6.96 4.39 23.79
N GLU A 399 6.72 3.10 23.61
CA GLU A 399 6.39 2.16 24.68
C GLU A 399 7.48 2.10 25.75
N GLN A 400 8.75 2.05 25.34
CA GLN A 400 9.90 2.12 26.23
C GLN A 400 9.98 3.43 27.04
N ARG A 401 9.22 4.46 26.62
CA ARG A 401 9.07 5.73 27.36
C ARG A 401 7.83 5.82 28.23
N GLY A 402 7.10 4.72 28.38
CA GLY A 402 5.92 4.61 29.22
C GLY A 402 4.61 5.03 28.55
N TRP A 403 4.60 5.16 27.20
CA TRP A 403 3.34 5.39 26.50
C TRP A 403 2.49 4.11 26.50
N PRO A 404 1.15 4.23 26.63
CA PRO A 404 0.26 3.10 26.48
C PRO A 404 0.44 2.45 25.10
N PRO A 405 0.49 1.09 24.98
CA PRO A 405 0.81 0.41 23.71
C PRO A 405 -0.07 0.84 22.54
N LEU A 406 -1.38 0.96 22.74
CA LEU A 406 -2.32 1.39 21.69
C LEU A 406 -2.03 2.80 21.18
N VAL A 407 -1.69 3.73 22.09
CA VAL A 407 -1.38 5.12 21.72
C VAL A 407 -0.02 5.18 21.02
N ALA A 408 0.96 4.42 21.50
CA ALA A 408 2.29 4.31 20.91
C ALA A 408 2.22 3.74 19.48
N GLU A 409 1.40 2.71 19.26
CA GLU A 409 1.16 2.11 17.95
C GLU A 409 0.48 3.09 17.01
N ALA A 410 -0.64 3.71 17.41
CA ALA A 410 -1.36 4.68 16.58
C ALA A 410 -0.47 5.86 16.19
N PHE A 411 0.30 6.42 17.14
CA PHE A 411 1.22 7.50 16.86
C PHE A 411 2.39 7.06 15.96
N GLY A 412 2.96 5.88 16.21
CA GLY A 412 4.04 5.31 15.39
C GLY A 412 3.61 5.10 13.93
N VAL A 413 2.40 4.59 13.72
CA VAL A 413 1.78 4.40 12.39
C VAL A 413 1.59 5.75 11.70
N ALA A 414 0.92 6.71 12.35
CA ALA A 414 0.65 8.03 11.77
C ALA A 414 1.95 8.79 11.45
N ALA A 415 2.91 8.79 12.37
CA ALA A 415 4.20 9.45 12.18
C ALA A 415 5.03 8.79 11.05
N ALA A 416 5.05 7.47 10.97
CA ALA A 416 5.77 6.75 9.92
C ALA A 416 5.19 7.05 8.53
N ALA A 417 3.86 7.00 8.39
CA ALA A 417 3.19 7.37 7.15
C ALA A 417 3.48 8.83 6.77
N PHE A 418 3.32 9.76 7.71
CA PHE A 418 3.61 11.18 7.52
C PHE A 418 5.05 11.40 7.06
N ALA A 419 6.04 10.80 7.72
CA ALA A 419 7.45 11.02 7.40
C ALA A 419 7.83 10.62 5.96
N VAL A 420 7.27 9.53 5.45
CA VAL A 420 7.62 9.03 4.11
C VAL A 420 6.79 9.66 3.00
N THR A 421 5.58 10.17 3.28
CA THR A 421 4.70 10.76 2.27
C THR A 421 4.81 12.27 2.17
N THR A 422 5.07 12.97 3.27
CA THR A 422 5.10 14.44 3.34
C THR A 422 6.06 15.09 2.35
N PRO A 423 7.28 14.58 2.06
CA PRO A 423 8.15 15.18 1.06
C PRO A 423 7.49 15.24 -0.33
N ILE A 424 6.76 14.20 -0.71
CA ILE A 424 6.06 14.15 -2.00
C ILE A 424 4.82 15.06 -1.98
N ILE A 425 4.07 15.03 -0.88
CA ILE A 425 2.89 15.89 -0.71
C ILE A 425 3.31 17.36 -0.75
N ALA A 426 4.35 17.76 -0.03
CA ALA A 426 4.89 19.12 -0.06
C ALA A 426 5.30 19.57 -1.47
N ALA A 427 5.93 18.68 -2.27
CA ALA A 427 6.25 18.97 -3.65
C ALA A 427 5.03 19.22 -4.53
N LEU A 428 3.91 18.57 -4.24
CA LEU A 428 2.68 18.65 -5.03
C LEU A 428 1.79 19.81 -4.63
N THR A 429 1.63 20.02 -3.33
CA THR A 429 0.64 20.96 -2.76
C THR A 429 1.27 22.31 -2.38
N GLY A 430 2.58 22.34 -2.14
CA GLY A 430 3.27 23.54 -1.66
C GLY A 430 3.00 23.88 -0.19
N HIS A 431 2.50 22.94 0.59
CA HIS A 431 2.28 23.10 2.03
C HIS A 431 2.39 21.78 2.80
N VAL A 432 2.59 21.88 4.10
CA VAL A 432 2.62 20.75 5.04
C VAL A 432 1.72 21.08 6.21
N SER A 433 0.77 20.20 6.54
CA SER A 433 -0.13 20.38 7.66
C SER A 433 0.57 20.07 8.99
N GLY A 434 0.54 21.01 9.94
CA GLY A 434 1.12 20.84 11.28
C GLY A 434 0.26 19.96 12.20
N VAL A 435 -1.01 19.75 11.86
CA VAL A 435 -1.96 18.94 12.65
C VAL A 435 -2.16 17.52 12.13
N ALA A 436 -1.58 17.19 10.97
CA ALA A 436 -1.83 15.94 10.25
C ALA A 436 -1.63 14.68 11.12
N ILE A 437 -0.53 14.58 11.88
CA ILE A 437 -0.25 13.40 12.71
C ILE A 437 -1.33 13.25 13.78
N VAL A 438 -1.69 14.33 14.49
CA VAL A 438 -2.68 14.31 15.55
C VAL A 438 -4.06 13.97 14.99
N ALA A 439 -4.45 14.61 13.89
CA ALA A 439 -5.72 14.33 13.22
C ALA A 439 -5.84 12.85 12.82
N ASN A 440 -4.78 12.29 12.23
CA ASN A 440 -4.75 10.87 11.84
C ASN A 440 -4.87 9.94 13.06
N VAL A 441 -4.14 10.19 14.14
CA VAL A 441 -4.24 9.40 15.38
C VAL A 441 -5.65 9.43 15.97
N LEU A 442 -6.32 10.59 15.95
CA LEU A 442 -7.66 10.75 16.50
C LEU A 442 -8.75 10.09 15.62
N VAL A 443 -8.51 10.00 14.32
CA VAL A 443 -9.49 9.45 13.35
C VAL A 443 -9.31 7.95 13.15
N GLU A 444 -8.10 7.41 13.29
CA GLU A 444 -7.78 5.99 13.04
C GLU A 444 -8.77 5.01 13.72
N PRO A 445 -9.18 5.19 15.01
CA PRO A 445 -10.10 4.26 15.68
C PRO A 445 -11.49 4.17 15.04
N VAL A 446 -11.95 5.24 14.37
CA VAL A 446 -13.30 5.29 13.79
C VAL A 446 -13.35 4.81 12.34
N VAL A 447 -12.20 4.69 11.67
CA VAL A 447 -12.15 4.23 10.26
C VAL A 447 -12.66 2.79 10.10
N ALA A 448 -12.26 1.89 11.01
CA ALA A 448 -12.67 0.49 10.93
C ALA A 448 -14.19 0.30 11.12
N PRO A 449 -14.84 0.85 12.17
CA PRO A 449 -16.29 0.77 12.30
C PRO A 449 -17.03 1.42 11.13
N ILE A 450 -16.60 2.60 10.64
CA ILE A 450 -17.22 3.24 9.48
C ILE A 450 -17.14 2.32 8.26
N THR A 451 -15.96 1.74 7.98
CA THR A 451 -15.75 0.87 6.83
C THR A 451 -16.61 -0.41 6.92
N LEU A 452 -16.65 -1.09 8.08
CA LEU A 452 -17.42 -2.31 8.25
C LEU A 452 -18.93 -2.06 8.16
N LEU A 453 -19.43 -1.02 8.83
CA LEU A 453 -20.84 -0.64 8.78
C LEU A 453 -21.23 -0.17 7.37
N GLY A 454 -20.40 0.63 6.73
CA GLY A 454 -20.65 1.11 5.37
C GLY A 454 -20.67 -0.01 4.32
N VAL A 455 -19.70 -0.95 4.37
CA VAL A 455 -19.69 -2.11 3.47
C VAL A 455 -20.86 -3.05 3.78
N GLY A 456 -21.18 -3.26 5.06
CA GLY A 456 -22.36 -4.01 5.48
C GLY A 456 -23.65 -3.39 4.97
N ALA A 457 -23.80 -2.07 5.10
CA ALA A 457 -24.94 -1.34 4.56
C ALA A 457 -25.00 -1.40 3.03
N ALA A 458 -23.86 -1.31 2.33
CA ALA A 458 -23.79 -1.47 0.88
C ALA A 458 -24.31 -2.84 0.43
N ALA A 459 -23.92 -3.91 1.12
CA ALA A 459 -24.42 -5.26 0.84
C ALA A 459 -25.91 -5.40 1.14
N LEU A 460 -26.38 -4.89 2.28
CA LEU A 460 -27.79 -4.93 2.67
C LEU A 460 -28.67 -4.08 1.77
N SER A 461 -28.18 -2.95 1.27
CA SER A 461 -28.96 -2.05 0.40
C SER A 461 -29.43 -2.70 -0.89
N CYS A 462 -28.80 -3.79 -1.31
CA CYS A 462 -29.21 -4.56 -2.49
C CYS A 462 -30.46 -5.40 -2.25
N CYS A 463 -30.69 -5.83 -0.99
CA CYS A 463 -31.76 -6.75 -0.63
C CYS A 463 -32.85 -6.08 0.21
N TRP A 464 -32.46 -5.21 1.14
CA TRP A 464 -33.38 -4.63 2.13
C TRP A 464 -32.92 -3.24 2.58
N GLN A 465 -33.43 -2.21 1.90
CA GLN A 465 -33.06 -0.81 2.13
C GLN A 465 -33.29 -0.34 3.60
N PRO A 466 -34.40 -0.69 4.29
CA PRO A 466 -34.58 -0.27 5.68
C PRO A 466 -33.49 -0.81 6.62
N ALA A 467 -32.99 -2.04 6.41
CA ALA A 467 -31.90 -2.59 7.20
C ALA A 467 -30.59 -1.83 6.95
N ALA A 468 -30.32 -1.44 5.70
CA ALA A 468 -29.17 -0.63 5.37
C ALA A 468 -29.21 0.73 6.09
N ILE A 469 -30.37 1.40 6.10
CA ILE A 469 -30.60 2.65 6.83
C ILE A 469 -30.33 2.46 8.33
N TRP A 470 -30.86 1.39 8.93
CA TRP A 470 -30.64 1.09 10.35
C TRP A 470 -29.15 0.88 10.69
N VAL A 471 -28.42 0.15 9.84
CA VAL A 471 -26.96 -0.03 10.00
C VAL A 471 -26.21 1.29 9.85
N LEU A 472 -26.63 2.17 8.93
CA LEU A 472 -26.00 3.47 8.75
C LEU A 472 -26.24 4.44 9.89
N ASN A 473 -27.38 4.36 10.60
CA ASN A 473 -27.59 5.12 11.83
C ASN A 473 -26.55 4.77 12.91
N LEU A 474 -26.05 3.51 12.94
CA LEU A 474 -24.96 3.14 13.82
C LEU A 474 -23.60 3.72 13.39
N ALA A 475 -23.47 4.10 12.13
CA ALA A 475 -22.26 4.74 11.60
C ALA A 475 -22.26 6.27 11.84
N GLU A 476 -23.37 6.87 12.27
CA GLU A 476 -23.46 8.32 12.49
C GLU A 476 -22.46 8.83 13.55
N PRO A 477 -22.33 8.23 14.76
CA PRO A 477 -21.40 8.75 15.77
C PRO A 477 -19.93 8.71 15.32
N PRO A 478 -19.40 7.62 14.72
CA PRO A 478 -18.03 7.63 14.22
C PRO A 478 -17.82 8.57 13.03
N LEU A 479 -18.83 8.78 12.16
CA LEU A 479 -18.77 9.78 11.09
C LEU A 479 -18.78 11.21 11.63
N TRP A 480 -19.61 11.48 12.64
CA TRP A 480 -19.60 12.76 13.34
C TRP A 480 -18.23 13.07 13.94
N TRP A 481 -17.60 12.08 14.59
CA TRP A 481 -16.26 12.24 15.14
C TRP A 481 -15.23 12.56 14.06
N LEU A 482 -15.27 11.85 12.94
CA LEU A 482 -14.38 12.10 11.80
C LEU A 482 -14.51 13.54 11.29
N LEU A 483 -15.75 14.01 11.06
CA LEU A 483 -16.03 15.37 10.60
C LEU A 483 -15.62 16.42 11.64
N PHE A 484 -15.90 16.18 12.92
CA PHE A 484 -15.51 17.06 14.00
C PHE A 484 -13.99 17.25 14.08
N VAL A 485 -13.20 16.17 13.97
CA VAL A 485 -11.73 16.25 13.97
C VAL A 485 -11.23 17.01 12.75
N ALA A 486 -11.81 16.79 11.57
CA ALA A 486 -11.42 17.49 10.35
C ALA A 486 -11.71 18.99 10.45
N GLU A 487 -12.93 19.39 10.84
CA GLU A 487 -13.35 20.78 11.00
C GLU A 487 -12.49 21.51 12.05
N ARG A 488 -12.34 20.92 13.25
CA ARG A 488 -11.55 21.53 14.32
C ARG A 488 -10.07 21.62 13.99
N GLY A 489 -9.54 20.58 13.34
CA GLY A 489 -8.16 20.59 12.88
C GLY A 489 -7.91 21.65 11.81
N ALA A 490 -8.82 21.81 10.86
CA ALA A 490 -8.76 22.84 9.83
C ALA A 490 -8.85 24.26 10.41
N ALA A 491 -9.73 24.46 11.41
CA ALA A 491 -9.90 25.74 12.10
C ALA A 491 -8.65 26.21 12.84
N LEU A 492 -7.73 25.31 13.21
CA LEU A 492 -6.44 25.70 13.82
C LEU A 492 -5.52 26.42 12.82
N GLY A 493 -5.70 26.22 11.52
CA GLY A 493 -4.97 26.93 10.47
C GLY A 493 -3.45 26.70 10.48
N ILE A 494 -2.96 25.63 11.12
CA ILE A 494 -1.52 25.35 11.25
C ILE A 494 -1.03 24.68 9.97
N SER A 495 -0.61 25.49 9.00
CA SER A 495 -0.05 25.05 7.73
C SER A 495 1.29 25.74 7.50
N LEU A 496 2.32 24.96 7.16
CA LEU A 496 3.64 25.45 6.81
C LEU A 496 3.74 25.57 5.29
N PRO A 497 3.84 26.80 4.74
CA PRO A 497 4.03 26.97 3.30
C PRO A 497 5.41 26.46 2.89
N MET A 498 5.44 25.69 1.79
CA MET A 498 6.65 25.11 1.22
C MET A 498 6.76 25.49 -0.26
N PRO A 499 7.96 25.63 -0.83
CA PRO A 499 8.11 25.78 -2.26
C PRO A 499 7.54 24.55 -2.98
N ALA A 500 6.81 24.71 -4.07
CA ALA A 500 6.37 23.58 -4.88
C ALA A 500 7.55 22.91 -5.61
N GLY A 501 7.42 21.63 -5.93
CA GLY A 501 8.42 20.86 -6.69
C GLY A 501 9.54 20.27 -5.83
N ALA A 502 10.68 19.96 -6.46
CA ALA A 502 11.79 19.23 -5.85
C ALA A 502 12.40 19.96 -4.62
N THR A 503 12.38 21.27 -4.62
CA THR A 503 12.88 22.10 -3.51
C THR A 503 12.04 21.91 -2.25
N GLY A 504 10.70 21.89 -2.38
CA GLY A 504 9.80 21.63 -1.26
C GLY A 504 9.95 20.21 -0.72
N ALA A 505 10.09 19.22 -1.63
CA ALA A 505 10.38 17.86 -1.21
C ALA A 505 11.66 17.74 -0.39
N ALA A 506 12.75 18.39 -0.85
CA ALA A 506 14.03 18.38 -0.17
C ALA A 506 13.96 19.05 1.20
N LEU A 507 13.31 20.22 1.29
CA LEU A 507 13.12 20.94 2.56
C LEU A 507 12.27 20.16 3.55
N ALA A 508 11.14 19.61 3.12
CA ALA A 508 10.27 18.78 3.98
C ALA A 508 11.01 17.53 4.47
N GLY A 509 11.74 16.84 3.56
CA GLY A 509 12.57 15.70 3.92
C GLY A 509 13.67 16.05 4.92
N ALA A 510 14.35 17.18 4.74
CA ALA A 510 15.39 17.66 5.65
C ALA A 510 14.82 18.01 7.04
N LEU A 511 13.66 18.67 7.10
CA LEU A 511 12.99 19.00 8.36
C LEU A 511 12.59 17.73 9.13
N ILE A 512 11.98 16.75 8.45
CA ILE A 512 11.60 15.47 9.05
C ILE A 512 12.85 14.71 9.51
N GLY A 513 13.90 14.62 8.69
CA GLY A 513 15.16 13.97 9.05
C GLY A 513 15.84 14.63 10.25
N CYS A 514 15.84 15.96 10.30
CA CYS A 514 16.34 16.72 11.45
C CYS A 514 15.51 16.43 12.72
N GLY A 515 14.18 16.44 12.62
CA GLY A 515 13.28 16.11 13.74
C GLY A 515 13.55 14.71 14.29
N VAL A 516 13.65 13.71 13.41
CA VAL A 516 13.98 12.33 13.81
C VAL A 516 15.36 12.24 14.46
N ALA A 517 16.38 12.92 13.90
CA ALA A 517 17.73 12.94 14.47
C ALA A 517 17.77 13.61 15.86
N VAL A 518 17.03 14.71 16.07
CA VAL A 518 16.91 15.38 17.37
C VAL A 518 16.25 14.45 18.39
N LEU A 519 15.13 13.81 18.02
CA LEU A 519 14.44 12.88 18.90
C LEU A 519 15.31 11.67 19.28
N ALA A 520 16.09 11.14 18.34
CA ALA A 520 17.04 10.06 18.57
C ALA A 520 18.16 10.47 19.55
N ARG A 521 18.71 11.69 19.39
CA ARG A 521 19.75 12.24 20.30
C ARG A 521 19.23 12.51 21.72
N LEU A 522 18.03 13.05 21.85
CA LEU A 522 17.41 13.27 23.15
C LEU A 522 17.13 11.94 23.88
N GLY A 523 16.79 10.88 23.12
CA GLY A 523 16.62 9.54 23.65
C GLY A 523 17.92 8.94 24.19
N SER A 524 19.02 9.07 23.46
CA SER A 524 20.32 8.50 23.85
C SER A 524 20.96 9.19 25.06
N ARG A 525 20.64 10.47 25.30
CA ARG A 525 21.12 11.20 26.48
C ARG A 525 20.47 10.71 27.78
N ARG A 526 19.20 10.38 27.78
CA ARG A 526 18.50 9.87 28.98
C ARG A 526 18.98 8.49 29.42
N HIS A 527 19.37 7.62 28.48
CA HIS A 527 19.96 6.33 28.82
C HIS A 527 21.36 6.43 29.49
N ARG A 528 22.13 7.46 29.17
CA ARG A 528 23.44 7.68 29.80
C ARG A 528 23.35 8.25 31.21
N THR A 529 22.30 8.99 31.55
CA THR A 529 22.11 9.55 32.89
C THR A 529 21.55 8.56 33.90
N HIS A 530 20.99 7.43 33.48
CA HIS A 530 20.52 6.35 34.34
C HIS A 530 21.50 5.17 34.46
N ALA A 531 22.60 5.14 33.69
CA ALA A 531 23.72 4.27 33.99
C ALA A 531 24.47 4.87 35.19
N GLY A 532 24.06 4.50 36.40
CA GLY A 532 24.79 4.83 37.62
C GLY A 532 26.24 4.39 37.51
N PRO A 533 27.15 4.95 38.35
CA PRO A 533 28.54 4.55 38.36
C PRO A 533 28.65 3.03 38.55
N ALA A 534 29.50 2.39 37.74
CA ALA A 534 29.75 0.96 37.83
C ALA A 534 30.03 0.58 39.31
N PRO A 535 29.43 -0.51 39.82
CA PRO A 535 29.75 -0.95 41.16
C PRO A 535 31.28 -1.15 41.29
N PRO A 536 31.88 -0.77 42.46
CA PRO A 536 33.29 -0.93 42.67
C PRO A 536 33.66 -2.41 42.51
N PRO A 537 34.83 -2.74 41.94
CA PRO A 537 35.26 -4.12 41.79
C PRO A 537 35.24 -4.79 43.17
N ALA A 538 34.72 -6.00 43.25
CA ALA A 538 34.70 -6.81 44.46
C ALA A 538 36.13 -6.91 45.02
N PRO A 539 36.37 -6.86 46.36
CA PRO A 539 37.68 -6.97 46.92
C PRO A 539 38.28 -8.31 46.48
N GLY A 540 39.44 -8.23 45.85
CA GLY A 540 40.09 -9.33 45.17
C GLY A 540 40.37 -10.48 46.10
N ASP A 541 40.05 -11.67 45.69
CA ASP A 541 40.70 -12.89 46.15
C ASP A 541 42.19 -12.78 45.78
N GLY A 542 43.00 -12.69 46.84
CA GLY A 542 44.45 -12.64 46.70
C GLY A 542 44.99 -13.85 45.97
N PRO A 543 46.24 -13.77 45.44
CA PRO A 543 46.80 -14.83 44.65
C PRO A 543 46.94 -16.11 45.48
N VAL A 544 46.26 -17.17 45.06
CA VAL A 544 46.44 -18.52 45.58
C VAL A 544 47.86 -18.96 45.27
N ASN A 545 48.67 -19.03 46.32
CA ASN A 545 50.06 -19.47 46.31
C ASN A 545 50.10 -20.99 46.05
N LEU A 546 50.28 -21.40 44.82
CA LEU A 546 50.53 -22.82 44.48
C LEU A 546 51.99 -23.16 44.81
N SER A 547 52.19 -23.81 45.96
CA SER A 547 53.44 -24.44 46.34
C SER A 547 53.79 -25.59 45.37
N PRO A 548 55.02 -25.73 44.92
CA PRO A 548 55.44 -26.80 44.03
C PRO A 548 55.80 -28.08 44.86
N ALA A 549 54.96 -29.10 44.73
CA ALA A 549 55.30 -30.43 45.27
C ALA A 549 55.45 -31.47 44.17
N THR A 550 56.73 -31.84 43.98
CA THR A 550 57.27 -33.15 43.67
C THR A 550 56.91 -33.86 42.37
N ARG A 551 57.82 -33.73 41.44
CA ARG A 551 58.15 -34.79 40.43
C ARG A 551 58.44 -36.13 41.13
N ARG A 552 57.77 -37.20 40.71
CA ARG A 552 58.36 -38.56 40.73
C ARG A 552 58.29 -39.14 39.33
N ILE A 553 59.54 -39.41 38.89
CA ILE A 553 59.87 -40.22 37.73
C ILE A 553 59.88 -41.67 38.21
N VAL A 554 59.50 -42.63 37.42
CA VAL A 554 60.08 -43.94 37.22
C VAL A 554 59.05 -44.97 36.73
N PRO A 555 59.44 -45.94 35.93
CA PRO A 555 60.30 -46.04 34.76
C PRO A 555 59.50 -46.33 33.47
#